data_b6041807c4c4b9e5e3c6eae8fd4aac97
#
_entry.id   b6041807c4c4b9e5e3c6eae8fd4aac97
#
_cell.length_a   1.000
_cell.length_b   1.000
_cell.length_c   1.000
_cell.angle_alpha   90.00
_cell.angle_beta   90.00
_cell.angle_gamma   90.00
#
_symmetry.space_group_name_H-M   'P 1'
#
loop_
_entity.id
_entity.type
_entity.pdbx_description
1 polymer ?
#
loop_
_entity_poly.entity_id
_entity_poly.type
_entity_poly.pdbx_seq_one_letter_code
_entity_poly.pdbx_strand_id
1 'polypeptide(L)'
;MIKHPIGIFISGRGSNLKSIVDACKEKEYPAEIKVVFSNNKNAPGLSFAKENNLEAITLDYHNFKNTEEYEEKIISLLKPYDLELICLAGYMKILSKKLIDHYPNKIINIHPSLLPKYKGLNTHRRVLENN
;
A
#
# COMPACT_ATOMS: atom_id res chain seq x y z
N MET A 1 -8.30 -13.83 -16.24
CA MET A 1 -8.70 -12.53 -15.68
C MET A 1 -7.49 -11.62 -15.49
N ILE A 2 -7.61 -10.38 -15.88
CA ILE A 2 -6.55 -9.38 -15.69
C ILE A 2 -6.66 -8.83 -14.27
N LYS A 3 -5.56 -8.86 -13.53
CA LYS A 3 -5.53 -8.30 -12.19
C LYS A 3 -4.92 -6.91 -12.22
N HIS A 4 -5.47 -6.02 -11.41
CA HIS A 4 -5.00 -4.63 -11.32
C HIS A 4 -3.80 -4.54 -10.38
N PRO A 5 -2.72 -3.86 -10.80
CA PRO A 5 -1.52 -3.74 -9.96
C PRO A 5 -1.74 -2.79 -8.79
N ILE A 6 -1.45 -3.25 -7.59
CA ILE A 6 -1.60 -2.42 -6.39
C ILE A 6 -0.32 -2.41 -5.58
N GLY A 7 -0.15 -1.32 -4.81
CA GLY A 7 0.93 -1.21 -3.83
C GLY A 7 0.31 -1.14 -2.43
N ILE A 8 1.05 -1.64 -1.45
CA ILE A 8 0.59 -1.62 -0.06
C ILE A 8 1.60 -0.85 0.78
N PHE A 9 1.13 0.15 1.51
CA PHE A 9 1.98 0.92 2.43
C PHE A 9 1.70 0.49 3.87
N ILE A 10 2.75 0.15 4.60
CA ILE A 10 2.66 -0.31 5.98
C ILE A 10 3.67 0.42 6.86
N SER A 11 3.47 0.39 8.17
CA SER A 11 4.45 0.91 9.14
C SER A 11 4.83 -0.12 10.18
N GLY A 12 4.03 -1.13 10.39
CA GLY A 12 4.19 -2.09 11.47
C GLY A 12 4.07 -3.54 11.06
N ARG A 13 3.34 -4.32 11.87
CA ARG A 13 3.25 -5.76 11.70
C ARG A 13 2.65 -6.23 10.40
N GLY A 14 1.80 -5.43 9.82
CA GLY A 14 1.20 -5.82 8.56
C GLY A 14 0.13 -6.88 8.68
N SER A 15 -0.65 -6.86 9.78
CA SER A 15 -1.78 -7.80 9.89
C SER A 15 -2.78 -7.57 8.76
N ASN A 16 -3.01 -6.31 8.38
CA ASN A 16 -3.85 -6.00 7.24
C ASN A 16 -3.20 -6.46 5.94
N LEU A 17 -1.87 -6.38 5.87
CA LEU A 17 -1.14 -6.86 4.72
C LEU A 17 -1.39 -8.36 4.52
N LYS A 18 -1.36 -9.13 5.60
CA LYS A 18 -1.60 -10.57 5.49
C LYS A 18 -2.98 -10.85 4.90
N SER A 19 -4.00 -10.13 5.37
CA SER A 19 -5.36 -10.30 4.86
C SER A 19 -5.44 -9.97 3.38
N ILE A 20 -4.77 -8.90 2.96
CA ILE A 20 -4.75 -8.49 1.55
C ILE A 20 -4.00 -9.52 0.70
N VAL A 21 -2.87 -10.02 1.18
CA VAL A 21 -2.11 -11.05 0.47
C VAL A 21 -2.96 -12.29 0.28
N ASP A 22 -3.64 -12.74 1.34
CA ASP A 22 -4.48 -13.93 1.26
C ASP A 22 -5.62 -13.73 0.26
N ALA A 23 -6.24 -12.56 0.25
CA ALA A 23 -7.30 -12.25 -0.70
C ALA A 23 -6.78 -12.26 -2.14
N CYS A 24 -5.60 -11.68 -2.37
CA CYS A 24 -5.04 -11.58 -3.72
C CYS A 24 -4.56 -12.92 -4.27
N LYS A 25 -4.41 -13.93 -3.42
CA LYS A 25 -4.04 -15.27 -3.87
C LYS A 25 -5.21 -15.98 -4.55
N GLU A 26 -6.42 -15.51 -4.32
CA GLU A 26 -7.58 -16.11 -4.98
C GLU A 26 -7.54 -15.76 -6.47
N LYS A 27 -7.78 -16.75 -7.29
CA LYS A 27 -7.68 -16.61 -8.74
C LYS A 27 -8.55 -15.50 -9.31
N GLU A 28 -9.73 -15.33 -8.76
CA GLU A 28 -10.68 -14.34 -9.27
C GLU A 28 -10.64 -12.98 -8.58
N TYR A 29 -9.77 -12.81 -7.60
CA TYR A 29 -9.65 -11.52 -6.95
C TYR A 29 -9.03 -10.53 -7.94
N PRO A 30 -9.57 -9.30 -8.06
CA PRO A 30 -9.16 -8.39 -9.13
C PRO A 30 -7.85 -7.64 -8.90
N ALA A 31 -7.13 -7.89 -7.83
CA ALA A 31 -5.92 -7.15 -7.51
C ALA A 31 -4.69 -8.05 -7.38
N GLU A 32 -3.55 -7.52 -7.80
CA GLU A 32 -2.27 -8.18 -7.66
C GLU A 32 -1.30 -7.24 -6.98
N ILE A 33 -0.70 -7.67 -5.87
CA ILE A 33 0.26 -6.85 -5.13
C ILE A 33 1.59 -6.83 -5.89
N LYS A 34 2.02 -5.63 -6.30
CA LYS A 34 3.29 -5.48 -7.00
C LYS A 34 4.42 -5.06 -6.08
N VAL A 35 4.10 -4.33 -5.01
CA VAL A 35 5.13 -3.81 -4.12
C VAL A 35 4.53 -3.52 -2.76
N VAL A 36 5.34 -3.72 -1.71
CA VAL A 36 5.00 -3.34 -0.34
C VAL A 36 6.04 -2.31 0.08
N PHE A 37 5.56 -1.16 0.53
CA PHE A 37 6.43 -0.08 0.99
C PHE A 37 6.23 0.16 2.47
N SER A 38 7.32 0.41 3.21
CA SER A 38 7.24 0.84 4.59
C SER A 38 8.16 2.02 4.87
N ASN A 39 7.68 2.94 5.70
CA ASN A 39 8.50 4.03 6.21
C ASN A 39 9.40 3.57 7.37
N ASN A 40 9.24 2.35 7.82
CA ASN A 40 10.00 1.76 8.92
C ASN A 40 10.74 0.51 8.44
N LYS A 41 12.06 0.60 8.35
CA LYS A 41 12.88 -0.51 7.86
C LYS A 41 12.78 -1.76 8.71
N ASN A 42 12.33 -1.62 9.96
CA ASN A 42 12.18 -2.75 10.88
C ASN A 42 10.75 -3.28 10.94
N ALA A 43 9.88 -2.83 10.06
CA ALA A 43 8.50 -3.29 10.05
C ALA A 43 8.43 -4.80 9.77
N PRO A 44 7.84 -5.60 10.69
CA PRO A 44 7.71 -7.04 10.44
C PRO A 44 6.96 -7.38 9.16
N GLY A 45 6.07 -6.51 8.71
CA GLY A 45 5.36 -6.71 7.46
C GLY A 45 6.27 -6.78 6.23
N LEU A 46 7.46 -6.16 6.29
CA LEU A 46 8.41 -6.26 5.19
C LEU A 46 8.97 -7.67 5.07
N SER A 47 9.26 -8.31 6.21
CA SER A 47 9.71 -9.71 6.22
C SER A 47 8.62 -10.62 5.67
N PHE A 48 7.38 -10.38 6.09
CA PHE A 48 6.24 -11.15 5.59
C PHE A 48 6.11 -11.00 4.06
N ALA A 49 6.28 -9.78 3.55
CA ALA A 49 6.22 -9.55 2.11
C ALA A 49 7.28 -10.36 1.38
N LYS A 50 8.51 -10.33 1.87
CA LYS A 50 9.60 -11.09 1.26
C LYS A 50 9.35 -12.59 1.30
N GLU A 51 8.80 -13.10 2.39
CA GLU A 51 8.46 -14.51 2.51
C GLU A 51 7.40 -14.95 1.49
N ASN A 52 6.60 -14.00 1.05
CA ASN A 52 5.56 -14.25 0.05
C ASN A 52 5.98 -13.83 -1.35
N ASN A 53 7.27 -13.65 -1.56
CA ASN A 53 7.84 -13.29 -2.87
C ASN A 53 7.34 -11.97 -3.43
N LEU A 54 7.03 -11.02 -2.54
CA LEU A 54 6.61 -9.69 -2.93
C LEU A 54 7.80 -8.74 -2.85
N GLU A 55 7.84 -7.77 -3.74
CA GLU A 55 8.85 -6.72 -3.68
C GLU A 55 8.60 -5.88 -2.43
N ALA A 56 9.65 -5.66 -1.65
CA ALA A 56 9.57 -4.88 -0.42
C ALA A 56 10.56 -3.73 -0.48
N ILE A 57 10.06 -2.53 -0.29
CA ILE A 57 10.86 -1.30 -0.37
C ILE A 57 10.70 -0.53 0.93
N THR A 58 11.78 0.05 1.40
CA THR A 58 11.73 0.93 2.56
C THR A 58 12.62 2.14 2.35
N LEU A 59 12.22 3.27 2.92
CA LEU A 59 13.00 4.50 2.93
C LEU A 59 12.92 5.11 4.31
N ASP A 60 14.07 5.48 4.85
CA ASP A 60 14.13 6.14 6.15
C ASP A 60 13.90 7.63 5.97
N TYR A 61 12.83 8.15 6.58
CA TYR A 61 12.48 9.56 6.49
C TYR A 61 13.62 10.48 6.94
N HIS A 62 14.41 10.03 7.90
CA HIS A 62 15.52 10.84 8.44
C HIS A 62 16.62 11.15 7.43
N ASN A 63 16.65 10.43 6.32
CA ASN A 63 17.63 10.67 5.25
C ASN A 63 17.17 11.77 4.28
N PHE A 64 16.03 12.38 4.53
CA PHE A 64 15.46 13.38 3.63
C PHE A 64 15.23 14.69 4.38
N LYS A 65 15.27 15.80 3.66
CA LYS A 65 15.12 17.13 4.25
C LYS A 65 13.70 17.42 4.70
N ASN A 66 12.72 16.92 3.95
CA ASN A 66 11.32 17.21 4.22
C ASN A 66 10.44 16.14 3.58
N THR A 67 9.14 16.23 3.84
CA THR A 67 8.19 15.26 3.33
C THR A 67 8.12 15.25 1.82
N GLU A 68 8.21 16.40 1.18
CA GLU A 68 8.14 16.47 -0.28
C GLU A 68 9.28 15.70 -0.93
N GLU A 69 10.49 15.86 -0.44
CA GLU A 69 11.65 15.17 -0.96
C GLU A 69 11.53 13.67 -0.75
N TYR A 70 11.02 13.27 0.42
CA TYR A 70 10.77 11.89 0.74
C TYR A 70 9.76 11.28 -0.24
N GLU A 71 8.67 11.99 -0.47
CA GLU A 71 7.62 11.50 -1.36
C GLU A 71 8.05 11.47 -2.83
N GLU A 72 8.91 12.39 -3.24
CA GLU A 72 9.49 12.35 -4.58
C GLU A 72 10.24 11.05 -4.80
N LYS A 73 10.99 10.61 -3.79
CA LYS A 73 11.73 9.37 -3.89
C LYS A 73 10.80 8.17 -3.93
N ILE A 74 9.74 8.20 -3.12
CA ILE A 74 8.72 7.14 -3.16
C ILE A 74 8.12 7.05 -4.56
N ILE A 75 7.70 8.17 -5.11
CA ILE A 75 7.10 8.20 -6.45
C ILE A 75 8.05 7.62 -7.48
N SER A 76 9.31 8.02 -7.42
CA SER A 76 10.34 7.52 -8.34
C SER A 76 10.50 6.01 -8.26
N LEU A 77 10.49 5.47 -7.04
CA LEU A 77 10.65 4.03 -6.83
C LEU A 77 9.42 3.23 -7.25
N LEU A 78 8.23 3.83 -7.12
CA LEU A 78 6.99 3.13 -7.48
C LEU A 78 6.65 3.21 -8.97
N LYS A 79 7.23 4.15 -9.66
CA LYS A 79 6.91 4.40 -11.07
C LYS A 79 6.96 3.15 -11.95
N PRO A 80 7.98 2.29 -11.85
CA PRO A 80 8.06 1.10 -12.71
C PRO A 80 6.92 0.10 -12.53
N TYR A 81 6.21 0.15 -11.41
CA TYR A 81 5.13 -0.79 -11.14
C TYR A 81 3.80 -0.39 -11.75
N ASP A 82 3.68 0.86 -12.17
CA ASP A 82 2.47 1.37 -12.83
C ASP A 82 1.21 1.07 -12.01
N LEU A 83 1.25 1.44 -10.74
CA LEU A 83 0.18 1.10 -9.79
C LEU A 83 -1.14 1.78 -10.11
N GLU A 84 -2.21 1.02 -10.04
CA GLU A 84 -3.57 1.56 -10.19
C GLU A 84 -4.18 1.92 -8.85
N LEU A 85 -3.64 1.40 -7.75
CA LEU A 85 -4.16 1.64 -6.42
C LEU A 85 -3.07 1.51 -5.39
N ILE A 86 -3.10 2.36 -4.37
CA ILE A 86 -2.23 2.27 -3.21
C ILE A 86 -3.11 2.09 -1.98
N CYS A 87 -2.87 1.01 -1.25
CA CYS A 87 -3.62 0.70 -0.04
C CYS A 87 -2.79 1.04 1.18
N LEU A 88 -3.31 1.90 2.04
CA LEU A 88 -2.66 2.23 3.29
C LEU A 88 -3.13 1.23 4.34
N ALA A 89 -2.28 0.29 4.69
CA ALA A 89 -2.61 -0.80 5.62
C ALA A 89 -1.85 -0.60 6.91
N GLY A 90 -2.31 0.34 7.73
CA GLY A 90 -1.62 0.69 8.96
C GLY A 90 -0.40 1.57 8.73
N TYR A 91 -0.42 2.36 7.69
CA TYR A 91 0.67 3.29 7.40
C TYR A 91 0.52 4.51 8.31
N MET A 92 1.52 4.78 9.13
CA MET A 92 1.41 5.77 10.19
C MET A 92 1.94 7.16 9.82
N LYS A 93 2.59 7.28 8.68
CA LYS A 93 3.09 8.57 8.25
C LYS A 93 2.04 9.31 7.45
N ILE A 94 1.86 10.60 7.75
CA ILE A 94 0.89 11.42 7.04
C ILE A 94 1.37 11.69 5.62
N LEU A 95 0.49 11.51 4.65
CA LEU A 95 0.79 11.80 3.25
C LEU A 95 0.61 13.28 2.98
N SER A 96 1.48 13.84 2.17
CA SER A 96 1.31 15.22 1.74
C SER A 96 0.62 15.28 0.39
N LYS A 97 0.26 16.48 0.00
CA LYS A 97 -0.41 16.75 -1.26
C LYS A 97 0.36 16.19 -2.47
N LYS A 98 1.67 16.19 -2.40
CA LYS A 98 2.50 15.73 -3.51
C LYS A 98 2.21 14.28 -3.91
N LEU A 99 2.20 13.38 -2.94
CA LEU A 99 1.92 11.98 -3.22
C LEU A 99 0.46 11.78 -3.60
N ILE A 100 -0.43 12.45 -2.90
CA ILE A 100 -1.87 12.35 -3.17
C ILE A 100 -2.19 12.82 -4.60
N ASP A 101 -1.60 13.92 -5.01
CA ASP A 101 -1.84 14.46 -6.35
C ASP A 101 -1.23 13.60 -7.47
N HIS A 102 -0.16 12.90 -7.16
CA HIS A 102 0.47 12.02 -8.14
C HIS A 102 -0.36 10.77 -8.40
N TYR A 103 -1.12 10.34 -7.40
CA TYR A 103 -2.02 9.18 -7.51
C TYR A 103 -3.45 9.59 -7.22
N PRO A 104 -4.04 10.47 -8.07
CA PRO A 104 -5.37 11.00 -7.78
C PRO A 104 -6.43 9.92 -7.78
N ASN A 105 -7.22 9.87 -6.70
CA ASN A 105 -8.29 8.89 -6.52
C ASN A 105 -7.81 7.44 -6.49
N LYS A 106 -6.51 7.23 -6.22
CA LYS A 106 -5.92 5.90 -6.23
C LYS A 106 -5.39 5.47 -4.87
N ILE A 107 -5.55 6.28 -3.82
CA ILE A 107 -5.06 5.96 -2.49
C ILE A 107 -6.25 5.70 -1.58
N ILE A 108 -6.27 4.53 -0.94
CA ILE A 108 -7.34 4.18 -0.01
C ILE A 108 -6.74 3.73 1.33
N ASN A 109 -7.49 3.97 2.40
CA ASN A 109 -7.12 3.54 3.74
C ASN A 109 -7.93 2.31 4.09
N ILE A 110 -7.27 1.25 4.55
CA ILE A 110 -7.89 -0.03 4.81
C ILE A 110 -8.13 -0.22 6.30
N HIS A 111 -9.39 -0.45 6.67
CA HIS A 111 -9.75 -0.80 8.04
C HIS A 111 -9.76 -2.31 8.21
N PRO A 112 -9.08 -2.84 9.24
CA PRO A 112 -9.03 -4.29 9.44
C PRO A 112 -10.41 -4.93 9.57
N SER A 113 -11.33 -4.23 10.21
CA SER A 113 -12.68 -4.76 10.43
C SER A 113 -13.48 -4.95 9.15
N LEU A 114 -13.09 -4.32 8.06
CA LEU A 114 -13.82 -4.41 6.80
C LEU A 114 -13.28 -5.49 5.87
N LEU A 115 -11.99 -5.82 6.00
CA LEU A 115 -11.34 -6.73 5.05
C LEU A 115 -12.01 -8.10 4.91
N PRO A 116 -12.42 -8.78 5.97
CA PRO A 116 -13.04 -10.09 5.80
C PRO A 116 -14.49 -10.00 5.30
N LYS A 117 -15.11 -8.84 5.38
CA LYS A 117 -16.51 -8.66 4.99
C LYS A 117 -16.69 -8.20 3.55
N TYR A 118 -15.71 -7.50 3.02
CA TYR A 118 -15.82 -6.86 1.73
C TYR A 118 -14.71 -7.33 0.82
N LYS A 119 -15.09 -7.84 -0.31
CA LYS A 119 -14.14 -8.42 -1.25
C LYS A 119 -13.84 -7.53 -2.45
N GLY A 120 -14.50 -6.39 -2.54
CA GLY A 120 -14.36 -5.50 -3.69
C GLY A 120 -13.69 -4.19 -3.33
N LEU A 121 -13.01 -3.61 -4.29
CA LEU A 121 -12.34 -2.33 -4.11
C LEU A 121 -13.34 -1.18 -3.87
N ASN A 122 -14.55 -1.33 -4.34
CA ASN A 122 -15.58 -0.30 -4.15
C ASN A 122 -15.86 -0.04 -2.67
N THR A 123 -15.77 -1.06 -1.84
CA THR A 123 -15.99 -0.90 -0.41
C THR A 123 -14.87 -0.10 0.23
N HIS A 124 -13.64 -0.36 -0.17
CA HIS A 124 -12.49 0.40 0.31
C HIS A 124 -12.58 1.85 -0.10
N ARG A 125 -13.05 2.09 -1.30
CA ARG A 125 -13.25 3.42 -1.82
C ARG A 125 -14.28 4.20 -1.00
N ARG A 126 -15.36 3.54 -0.57
CA ARG A 126 -16.35 4.14 0.30
C ARG A 126 -15.76 4.55 1.64
N VAL A 127 -14.94 3.70 2.21
CA VAL A 127 -14.26 4.01 3.47
C VAL A 127 -13.42 5.26 3.33
N LEU A 128 -12.69 5.38 2.24
CA LEU A 128 -11.88 6.56 1.97
C LEU A 128 -12.75 7.81 1.82
N GLU A 129 -13.84 7.72 1.07
CA GLU A 129 -14.71 8.86 0.84
C GLU A 129 -15.38 9.38 2.11
N ASN A 130 -15.57 8.52 3.09
CA ASN A 130 -16.16 8.89 4.36
C ASN A 130 -15.16 9.45 5.38
N ASN A 131 -13.91 9.39 5.06
CA ASN A 131 -12.87 9.96 5.90
C ASN A 131 -12.50 11.36 5.42
#